data_633bc24d8e151ca7d5708c48c48184f7
#
_entry.id   633bc24d8e151ca7d5708c48c48184f7
#
_cell.length_a   1.000
_cell.length_b   1.000
_cell.length_c   1.000
_cell.angle_alpha   90.00
_cell.angle_beta   90.00
_cell.angle_gamma   90.00
#
_symmetry.space_group_name_H-M   'P 1'
#
loop_
_entity.id
_entity.type
_entity.pdbx_description
1 polymer ?
#
loop_
_entity_poly.entity_id
_entity_poly.type
_entity_poly.pdbx_seq_one_letter_code
_entity_poly.pdbx_strand_id
1 'polypeptide(L)'
;MKILFYTCTKQNVDAFLKFSPLIKGLGMGNELPYKQKKATLNEPLELNYKFKNLRYGADLIVWTENTDGLGIQYNKAKKYYDQYDAIIFCHDDIFITDAFLIEKLQVAFAQFDIAGLAGGADISLPNYALWHMMCDPKTFSGAVSHFDKDGREFVTSFGPFGKRCLLMDGLFLAVNTKTTKAVNWDENVKFHHYDLLFCLEANKLKLKLGTTPIYVTHESPGLKGFSDEFKKSDAYFKEYFKNY
;
A
#
# COMPACT_ATOMS: atom_id res chain seq x y z
N MET A 1 12.20 -6.30 -14.23
CA MET A 1 10.89 -6.40 -13.54
C MET A 1 10.05 -5.20 -13.97
N LYS A 2 8.85 -5.45 -14.49
CA LYS A 2 7.88 -4.41 -14.85
C LYS A 2 6.93 -4.19 -13.69
N ILE A 3 6.79 -2.96 -13.22
CA ILE A 3 6.00 -2.62 -12.04
C ILE A 3 4.85 -1.67 -12.38
N LEU A 4 3.76 -1.80 -11.66
CA LEU A 4 2.59 -0.92 -11.68
C LEU A 4 2.35 -0.36 -10.28
N PHE A 5 2.33 0.96 -10.14
CA PHE A 5 1.74 1.60 -8.95
C PHE A 5 0.22 1.69 -9.11
N TYR A 6 -0.50 1.38 -8.05
CA TYR A 6 -1.96 1.38 -8.03
C TYR A 6 -2.47 2.07 -6.76
N THR A 7 -3.14 3.18 -6.92
CA THR A 7 -3.59 4.01 -5.80
C THR A 7 -5.00 4.56 -6.01
N CYS A 8 -5.62 4.99 -4.91
CA CYS A 8 -6.88 5.69 -4.89
C CYS A 8 -6.71 7.02 -4.15
N THR A 9 -7.39 8.05 -4.59
CA THR A 9 -7.38 9.37 -3.96
C THR A 9 -8.76 10.00 -3.92
N LYS A 10 -9.04 10.79 -2.91
CA LYS A 10 -10.23 11.66 -2.84
C LYS A 10 -10.07 12.93 -3.67
N GLN A 11 -8.87 13.24 -4.12
CA GLN A 11 -8.56 14.41 -4.93
C GLN A 11 -9.08 14.20 -6.37
N ASN A 12 -9.41 15.31 -7.04
CA ASN A 12 -9.59 15.29 -8.48
C ASN A 12 -8.24 15.17 -9.19
N VAL A 13 -8.26 14.95 -10.51
CA VAL A 13 -7.05 14.74 -11.32
C VAL A 13 -6.05 15.88 -11.17
N ASP A 14 -6.50 17.14 -11.29
CA ASP A 14 -5.61 18.30 -11.27
C ASP A 14 -4.95 18.48 -9.89
N ALA A 15 -5.72 18.31 -8.82
CA ALA A 15 -5.21 18.38 -7.46
C ALA A 15 -4.21 17.24 -7.19
N PHE A 16 -4.53 16.01 -7.60
CA PHE A 16 -3.65 14.86 -7.44
C PHE A 16 -2.31 15.09 -8.17
N LEU A 17 -2.34 15.47 -9.45
CA LEU A 17 -1.13 15.71 -10.24
C LEU A 17 -0.27 16.84 -9.68
N LYS A 18 -0.89 17.86 -9.08
CA LYS A 18 -0.20 19.04 -8.54
C LYS A 18 0.33 18.84 -7.13
N PHE A 19 -0.41 18.17 -6.28
CA PHE A 19 -0.14 18.20 -4.83
C PHE A 19 0.27 16.84 -4.25
N SER A 20 -0.08 15.70 -4.89
CA SER A 20 0.20 14.39 -4.32
C SER A 20 1.68 14.17 -4.02
N PRO A 21 2.01 13.75 -2.79
CA PRO A 21 3.34 13.31 -2.42
C PRO A 21 3.87 12.18 -3.32
N LEU A 22 3.00 11.25 -3.72
CA LEU A 22 3.36 10.14 -4.61
C LEU A 22 3.90 10.65 -5.95
N ILE A 23 3.24 11.62 -6.56
CA ILE A 23 3.69 12.23 -7.81
C ILE A 23 5.03 12.93 -7.65
N LYS A 24 5.19 13.70 -6.57
CA LYS A 24 6.43 14.43 -6.26
C LYS A 24 7.58 13.47 -5.95
N GLY A 25 7.33 12.46 -5.11
CA GLY A 25 8.33 11.46 -4.71
C GLY A 25 8.84 10.63 -5.89
N LEU A 26 7.97 10.27 -6.82
CA LEU A 26 8.37 9.59 -8.06
C LEU A 26 9.09 10.51 -9.06
N GLY A 27 9.27 11.80 -8.72
CA GLY A 27 10.00 12.76 -9.54
C GLY A 27 9.25 13.19 -10.79
N MET A 28 7.93 13.09 -10.78
CA MET A 28 7.06 13.66 -11.80
C MET A 28 6.95 15.19 -11.59
N GLY A 29 8.04 15.94 -11.74
CA GLY A 29 8.01 17.40 -11.63
C GLY A 29 6.94 18.05 -12.52
N ASN A 30 7.06 19.34 -12.83
CA ASN A 30 6.07 20.12 -13.62
C ASN A 30 5.84 19.62 -15.07
N GLU A 31 6.47 18.54 -15.48
CA GLU A 31 6.28 17.92 -16.80
C GLU A 31 5.18 16.86 -16.68
N LEU A 32 3.99 17.19 -17.17
CA LEU A 32 2.86 16.24 -17.25
C LEU A 32 3.24 15.03 -18.14
N PRO A 33 2.78 13.82 -17.78
CA PRO A 33 3.06 12.60 -18.53
C PRO A 33 2.50 12.66 -19.95
N TYR A 34 3.22 12.06 -20.88
CA TYR A 34 3.02 12.14 -22.34
C TYR A 34 1.71 11.53 -22.85
N LYS A 35 0.98 10.73 -22.04
CA LYS A 35 -0.33 10.16 -22.38
C LYS A 35 -1.24 10.17 -21.17
N GLN A 36 -2.09 11.16 -21.10
CA GLN A 36 -3.20 11.21 -20.17
C GLN A 36 -4.45 10.69 -20.87
N LYS A 37 -4.96 9.52 -20.47
CA LYS A 37 -6.37 9.18 -20.73
C LYS A 37 -7.19 9.94 -19.67
N LYS A 38 -8.21 10.68 -20.11
CA LYS A 38 -9.12 11.38 -19.21
C LYS A 38 -9.73 10.38 -18.24
N ALA A 39 -9.54 10.60 -16.93
CA ALA A 39 -10.27 9.89 -15.90
C ALA A 39 -11.77 10.28 -16.03
N THR A 40 -12.62 9.28 -15.90
CA THR A 40 -14.06 9.46 -15.68
C THR A 40 -14.40 8.81 -14.34
N LEU A 41 -15.60 9.06 -13.81
CA LEU A 41 -16.07 8.41 -12.56
C LEU A 41 -15.95 6.88 -12.59
N ASN A 42 -15.89 6.28 -13.78
CA ASN A 42 -15.83 4.83 -13.99
C ASN A 42 -14.50 4.33 -14.57
N GLU A 43 -13.55 5.22 -14.85
CA GLU A 43 -12.26 4.87 -15.44
C GLU A 43 -11.11 5.55 -14.67
N PRO A 44 -10.04 4.81 -14.34
CA PRO A 44 -8.89 5.38 -13.65
C PRO A 44 -8.09 6.30 -14.56
N LEU A 45 -7.34 7.21 -13.96
CA LEU A 45 -6.27 7.92 -14.61
C LEU A 45 -5.10 6.96 -14.83
N GLU A 46 -4.71 6.74 -16.08
CA GLU A 46 -3.56 5.92 -16.45
C GLU A 46 -2.39 6.82 -16.84
N LEU A 47 -1.30 6.70 -16.12
CA LEU A 47 -0.07 7.43 -16.34
C LEU A 47 1.06 6.46 -16.70
N ASN A 48 1.63 6.63 -17.89
CA ASN A 48 2.84 5.90 -18.30
C ASN A 48 4.01 6.89 -18.27
N TYR A 49 4.96 6.67 -17.35
CA TYR A 49 6.02 7.65 -17.11
C TYR A 49 7.37 6.98 -16.79
N LYS A 50 8.43 7.58 -17.30
CA LYS A 50 9.79 7.32 -16.80
C LYS A 50 10.02 8.20 -15.58
N PHE A 51 9.80 7.67 -14.41
CA PHE A 51 10.04 8.40 -13.17
C PHE A 51 11.52 8.75 -13.04
N LYS A 52 11.83 10.04 -12.85
CA LYS A 52 13.22 10.53 -12.78
C LYS A 52 14.00 9.90 -11.62
N ASN A 53 13.30 9.58 -10.53
CA ASN A 53 13.89 8.98 -9.33
C ASN A 53 13.97 7.46 -9.39
N LEU A 54 13.29 6.80 -10.33
CA LEU A 54 13.44 5.38 -10.57
C LEU A 54 14.37 5.17 -11.76
N ARG A 55 15.35 4.30 -11.57
CA ARG A 55 16.30 3.91 -12.63
C ARG A 55 15.61 3.29 -13.85
N TYR A 56 14.38 2.84 -13.67
CA TYR A 56 13.53 2.19 -14.67
C TYR A 56 12.14 2.86 -14.69
N GLY A 57 11.45 2.77 -15.82
CA GLY A 57 10.08 3.24 -15.93
C GLY A 57 9.10 2.38 -15.13
N ALA A 58 8.03 3.01 -14.68
CA ALA A 58 6.88 2.34 -14.07
C ALA A 58 5.59 2.97 -14.61
N ASP A 59 4.49 2.23 -14.51
CA ASP A 59 3.16 2.73 -14.82
C ASP A 59 2.43 3.06 -13.51
N LEU A 60 1.50 4.01 -13.54
CA LEU A 60 0.69 4.40 -12.41
C LEU A 60 -0.79 4.44 -12.81
N ILE A 61 -1.61 3.74 -12.07
CA ILE A 61 -3.08 3.78 -12.15
C ILE A 61 -3.61 4.49 -10.91
N VAL A 62 -4.45 5.49 -11.12
CA VAL A 62 -5.04 6.29 -10.04
C VAL A 62 -6.56 6.35 -10.19
N TRP A 63 -7.29 5.94 -9.16
CA TRP A 63 -8.71 6.20 -9.01
C TRP A 63 -8.89 7.54 -8.28
N THR A 64 -9.21 8.58 -9.03
CA THR A 64 -9.45 9.93 -8.50
C THR A 64 -10.90 10.08 -8.06
N GLU A 65 -11.16 11.05 -7.14
CA GLU A 65 -12.49 11.31 -6.56
C GLU A 65 -13.15 10.03 -5.99
N ASN A 66 -12.30 9.13 -5.47
CA ASN A 66 -12.76 7.82 -5.01
C ASN A 66 -13.62 7.92 -3.75
N THR A 67 -14.83 7.42 -3.82
CA THR A 67 -15.78 7.30 -2.71
C THR A 67 -16.06 5.85 -2.32
N ASP A 68 -15.59 4.89 -3.14
CA ASP A 68 -15.74 3.46 -2.90
C ASP A 68 -14.71 2.95 -1.88
N GLY A 69 -14.91 1.73 -1.40
CA GLY A 69 -13.91 1.01 -0.62
C GLY A 69 -12.65 0.72 -1.41
N LEU A 70 -11.49 0.76 -0.75
CA LEU A 70 -10.21 0.45 -1.40
C LEU A 70 -10.20 -0.97 -1.98
N GLY A 71 -10.80 -1.95 -1.28
CA GLY A 71 -10.90 -3.32 -1.77
C GLY A 71 -11.60 -3.43 -3.13
N ILE A 72 -12.69 -2.68 -3.34
CA ILE A 72 -13.42 -2.63 -4.62
C ILE A 72 -12.50 -2.17 -5.74
N GLN A 73 -11.77 -1.08 -5.52
CA GLN A 73 -10.89 -0.53 -6.54
C GLN A 73 -9.64 -1.42 -6.74
N TYR A 74 -9.07 -1.95 -5.67
CA TYR A 74 -7.88 -2.79 -5.74
C TYR A 74 -8.14 -4.15 -6.42
N ASN A 75 -9.33 -4.72 -6.29
CA ASN A 75 -9.73 -5.91 -7.04
C ASN A 75 -9.74 -5.68 -8.56
N LYS A 76 -10.03 -4.45 -9.02
CA LYS A 76 -9.98 -4.10 -10.46
C LYS A 76 -8.55 -4.16 -11.03
N ALA A 77 -7.51 -4.14 -10.16
CA ALA A 77 -6.13 -4.29 -10.60
C ALA A 77 -5.81 -5.69 -11.18
N LYS A 78 -6.64 -6.70 -10.91
CA LYS A 78 -6.44 -8.06 -11.43
C LYS A 78 -6.33 -8.15 -12.95
N LYS A 79 -6.98 -7.25 -13.68
CA LYS A 79 -6.86 -7.17 -15.15
C LYS A 79 -5.45 -6.84 -15.64
N TYR A 80 -4.57 -6.37 -14.76
CA TYR A 80 -3.18 -6.02 -15.06
C TYR A 80 -2.16 -7.10 -14.64
N TYR A 81 -2.57 -8.13 -13.90
CA TYR A 81 -1.65 -9.12 -13.33
C TYR A 81 -0.78 -9.83 -14.38
N ASP A 82 -1.31 -10.07 -15.58
CA ASP A 82 -0.55 -10.72 -16.66
C ASP A 82 0.37 -9.75 -17.43
N GLN A 83 0.28 -8.45 -17.14
CA GLN A 83 1.04 -7.41 -17.83
C GLN A 83 2.25 -6.91 -17.02
N TYR A 84 2.25 -7.14 -15.70
CA TYR A 84 3.27 -6.66 -14.77
C TYR A 84 3.80 -7.79 -13.90
N ASP A 85 5.06 -7.70 -13.50
CA ASP A 85 5.67 -8.63 -12.55
C ASP A 85 5.28 -8.31 -11.10
N ALA A 86 5.01 -7.03 -10.82
CA ALA A 86 4.57 -6.56 -9.51
C ALA A 86 3.52 -5.45 -9.65
N ILE A 87 2.54 -5.47 -8.74
CA ILE A 87 1.63 -4.35 -8.50
C ILE A 87 1.87 -3.83 -7.08
N ILE A 88 2.05 -2.52 -6.97
CA ILE A 88 2.29 -1.83 -5.71
C ILE A 88 1.02 -1.07 -5.35
N PHE A 89 0.24 -1.60 -4.42
CA PHE A 89 -0.89 -0.91 -3.82
C PHE A 89 -0.35 0.04 -2.76
N CYS A 90 -0.63 1.32 -2.90
CA CYS A 90 -0.06 2.32 -2.00
C CYS A 90 -1.00 3.51 -1.78
N HIS A 91 -0.77 4.24 -0.70
CA HIS A 91 -1.45 5.50 -0.43
C HIS A 91 -0.99 6.59 -1.40
N ASP A 92 -1.80 7.62 -1.58
CA ASP A 92 -1.51 8.79 -2.42
C ASP A 92 -0.70 9.87 -1.70
N ASP A 93 -0.55 9.75 -0.36
CA ASP A 93 0.14 10.67 0.53
C ASP A 93 1.54 10.17 0.96
N ILE A 94 2.17 9.35 0.11
CA ILE A 94 3.53 8.85 0.34
C ILE A 94 4.53 9.40 -0.67
N PHE A 95 5.75 9.72 -0.21
CA PHE A 95 6.90 9.97 -1.06
C PHE A 95 7.70 8.68 -1.21
N ILE A 96 7.87 8.19 -2.43
CA ILE A 96 8.75 7.07 -2.75
C ILE A 96 10.00 7.66 -3.40
N THR A 97 11.11 7.68 -2.66
CA THR A 97 12.37 8.28 -3.11
C THR A 97 13.50 7.27 -3.26
N ASP A 98 13.18 5.98 -3.19
CA ASP A 98 14.15 4.89 -3.24
C ASP A 98 14.56 4.58 -4.69
N ALA A 99 15.78 4.97 -5.06
CA ALA A 99 16.32 4.72 -6.40
C ALA A 99 16.55 3.24 -6.72
N PHE A 100 16.57 2.37 -5.70
CA PHE A 100 16.78 0.92 -5.83
C PHE A 100 15.51 0.12 -5.56
N LEU A 101 14.34 0.74 -5.71
CA LEU A 101 13.05 0.11 -5.46
C LEU A 101 12.91 -1.25 -6.17
N ILE A 102 13.26 -1.32 -7.45
CA ILE A 102 13.09 -2.53 -8.26
C ILE A 102 14.01 -3.65 -7.78
N GLU A 103 15.28 -3.34 -7.53
CA GLU A 103 16.27 -4.27 -7.03
C GLU A 103 15.87 -4.83 -5.65
N LYS A 104 15.38 -3.96 -4.77
CA LYS A 104 14.89 -4.36 -3.44
C LYS A 104 13.64 -5.23 -3.54
N LEU A 105 12.71 -4.93 -4.44
CA LEU A 105 11.55 -5.79 -4.70
C LEU A 105 11.95 -7.15 -5.29
N GLN A 106 12.95 -7.21 -6.18
CA GLN A 106 13.47 -8.48 -6.70
C GLN A 106 14.04 -9.37 -5.57
N VAL A 107 14.78 -8.77 -4.65
CA VAL A 107 15.32 -9.47 -3.46
C VAL A 107 14.17 -9.92 -2.54
N ALA A 108 13.19 -9.06 -2.31
CA ALA A 108 12.03 -9.38 -1.47
C ALA A 108 11.21 -10.54 -2.05
N PHE A 109 10.93 -10.54 -3.35
CA PHE A 109 10.13 -11.57 -4.02
C PHE A 109 10.86 -12.93 -4.18
N ALA A 110 12.15 -12.98 -3.91
CA ALA A 110 12.84 -14.26 -3.75
C ALA A 110 12.46 -14.99 -2.44
N GLN A 111 11.87 -14.27 -1.47
CA GLN A 111 11.53 -14.79 -0.14
C GLN A 111 10.02 -14.68 0.18
N PHE A 112 9.35 -13.67 -0.35
CA PHE A 112 7.97 -13.30 -0.04
C PHE A 112 7.12 -13.20 -1.31
N ASP A 113 5.84 -13.45 -1.18
CA ASP A 113 4.85 -13.23 -2.23
C ASP A 113 4.30 -11.79 -2.18
N ILE A 114 4.31 -11.20 -0.98
CA ILE A 114 3.87 -9.84 -0.69
C ILE A 114 4.95 -9.16 0.16
N ALA A 115 5.38 -7.98 -0.27
CA ALA A 115 6.39 -7.18 0.43
C ALA A 115 5.82 -5.82 0.84
N GLY A 116 6.04 -5.42 2.10
CA GLY A 116 5.62 -4.13 2.64
C GLY A 116 6.70 -3.46 3.46
N LEU A 117 6.35 -2.37 4.14
CA LEU A 117 7.30 -1.54 4.88
C LEU A 117 7.31 -1.84 6.37
N ALA A 118 6.16 -2.22 6.94
CA ALA A 118 6.00 -2.47 8.36
C ALA A 118 4.95 -3.55 8.60
N GLY A 119 5.14 -4.35 9.65
CA GLY A 119 4.21 -5.41 10.03
C GLY A 119 4.75 -6.23 11.21
N GLY A 120 4.02 -7.29 11.55
CA GLY A 120 4.38 -8.20 12.63
C GLY A 120 3.67 -9.55 12.53
N ALA A 121 3.97 -10.43 13.49
CA ALA A 121 3.43 -11.77 13.61
C ALA A 121 2.91 -12.02 15.05
N ASP A 122 2.48 -13.26 15.32
CA ASP A 122 1.93 -13.67 16.63
C ASP A 122 0.75 -12.80 17.06
N ILE A 123 -0.27 -12.78 16.22
CA ILE A 123 -1.44 -11.90 16.33
C ILE A 123 -2.40 -12.32 17.44
N SER A 124 -2.92 -11.33 18.13
CA SER A 124 -4.01 -11.45 19.09
C SER A 124 -5.06 -10.38 18.84
N LEU A 125 -6.29 -10.59 19.29
CA LEU A 125 -7.36 -9.63 19.07
C LEU A 125 -7.45 -8.62 20.22
N PRO A 126 -7.04 -7.35 20.01
CA PRO A 126 -7.14 -6.30 21.01
C PRO A 126 -8.52 -5.62 20.97
N ASN A 127 -8.69 -4.58 21.82
CA ASN A 127 -9.90 -3.76 21.79
C ASN A 127 -10.15 -3.08 20.45
N TYR A 128 -9.06 -2.70 19.72
CA TYR A 128 -9.11 -2.14 18.38
C TYR A 128 -8.11 -2.86 17.46
N ALA A 129 -8.56 -3.25 16.28
CA ALA A 129 -7.76 -3.98 15.31
C ALA A 129 -6.86 -3.01 14.53
N LEU A 130 -5.65 -2.80 15.03
CA LEU A 130 -4.54 -2.14 14.35
C LEU A 130 -3.36 -3.10 14.36
N TRP A 131 -2.63 -3.26 13.27
CA TRP A 131 -1.59 -4.28 13.16
C TRP A 131 -0.58 -4.23 14.31
N HIS A 132 -0.14 -3.01 14.70
CA HIS A 132 0.83 -2.81 15.79
C HIS A 132 0.24 -3.02 17.20
N MET A 133 -1.09 -3.11 17.33
CA MET A 133 -1.77 -3.50 18.58
C MET A 133 -2.12 -4.99 18.60
N MET A 134 -2.21 -5.61 17.42
CA MET A 134 -2.54 -7.03 17.29
C MET A 134 -1.30 -7.91 17.36
N CYS A 135 -0.17 -7.45 16.82
CA CYS A 135 1.05 -8.25 16.77
C CYS A 135 1.89 -8.09 18.04
N ASP A 136 2.57 -9.16 18.46
CA ASP A 136 3.59 -9.06 19.52
C ASP A 136 4.72 -8.13 19.07
N PRO A 137 5.07 -7.08 19.82
CA PRO A 137 6.16 -6.16 19.50
C PRO A 137 7.51 -6.83 19.23
N LYS A 138 7.77 -8.00 19.79
CA LYS A 138 8.99 -8.79 19.52
C LYS A 138 9.06 -9.30 18.08
N THR A 139 7.93 -9.40 17.42
CA THR A 139 7.79 -9.86 16.03
C THR A 139 7.75 -8.72 15.02
N PHE A 140 7.76 -7.48 15.49
CA PHE A 140 7.73 -6.31 14.61
C PHE A 140 8.92 -6.29 13.65
N SER A 141 8.66 -5.78 12.46
CA SER A 141 9.62 -5.69 11.38
C SER A 141 9.34 -4.45 10.53
N GLY A 142 10.41 -3.79 10.11
CA GLY A 142 10.32 -2.69 9.16
C GLY A 142 10.46 -1.31 9.76
N ALA A 143 10.31 -0.30 8.92
CA ALA A 143 10.34 1.12 9.29
C ALA A 143 9.60 1.96 8.25
N VAL A 144 9.10 3.11 8.70
CA VAL A 144 8.47 4.12 7.85
C VAL A 144 8.96 5.50 8.29
N SER A 145 9.30 6.36 7.33
CA SER A 145 9.59 7.76 7.60
C SER A 145 8.31 8.58 7.61
N HIS A 146 8.27 9.64 8.41
CA HIS A 146 7.16 10.58 8.56
C HIS A 146 7.68 12.00 8.64
N PHE A 147 6.80 12.99 8.43
CA PHE A 147 7.06 14.38 8.78
C PHE A 147 6.40 14.74 10.11
N ASP A 148 7.13 15.46 10.96
CA ASP A 148 6.56 16.08 12.15
C ASP A 148 5.76 17.35 11.78
N LYS A 149 5.14 17.97 12.79
CA LYS A 149 4.39 19.24 12.63
C LYS A 149 5.23 20.41 12.11
N ASP A 150 6.54 20.34 12.26
CA ASP A 150 7.49 21.36 11.81
C ASP A 150 8.09 21.03 10.44
N GLY A 151 7.61 19.95 9.79
CA GLY A 151 8.08 19.47 8.48
C GLY A 151 9.43 18.76 8.53
N ARG A 152 9.90 18.36 9.72
CA ARG A 152 11.14 17.59 9.86
C ARG A 152 10.85 16.13 9.71
N GLU A 153 11.71 15.45 8.93
CA GLU A 153 11.57 14.02 8.73
C GLU A 153 12.11 13.23 9.94
N PHE A 154 11.37 12.21 10.35
CA PHE A 154 11.77 11.23 11.36
C PHE A 154 11.35 9.82 10.96
N VAL A 155 12.08 8.82 11.44
CA VAL A 155 11.83 7.42 11.14
C VAL A 155 11.20 6.73 12.33
N THR A 156 10.05 6.08 12.12
CA THR A 156 9.50 5.11 13.07
C THR A 156 10.04 3.73 12.71
N SER A 157 10.91 3.20 13.57
CA SER A 157 11.48 1.85 13.41
C SER A 157 10.66 0.87 14.25
N PHE A 158 10.19 -0.19 13.61
CA PHE A 158 9.48 -1.29 14.25
C PHE A 158 10.40 -2.50 14.51
N GLY A 159 11.52 -2.58 13.82
CA GLY A 159 12.52 -3.64 13.97
C GLY A 159 13.24 -3.93 12.66
N PRO A 160 14.13 -4.94 12.65
CA PRO A 160 14.90 -5.27 11.45
C PRO A 160 13.98 -5.72 10.31
N PHE A 161 14.31 -5.30 9.08
CA PHE A 161 13.65 -5.75 7.86
C PHE A 161 13.90 -7.23 7.54
N GLY A 162 13.11 -7.78 6.61
CA GLY A 162 13.30 -9.14 6.09
C GLY A 162 12.66 -10.22 6.94
N LYS A 163 11.87 -9.87 7.96
CA LYS A 163 11.11 -10.85 8.72
C LYS A 163 9.77 -11.16 8.05
N ARG A 164 9.32 -12.39 8.23
CA ARG A 164 7.95 -12.80 7.88
C ARG A 164 6.95 -12.07 8.79
N CYS A 165 5.86 -11.58 8.19
CA CYS A 165 4.74 -10.97 8.87
C CYS A 165 3.46 -11.78 8.63
N LEU A 166 2.51 -11.69 9.57
CA LEU A 166 1.14 -12.14 9.39
C LEU A 166 0.21 -10.98 9.06
N LEU A 167 0.48 -9.81 9.65
CA LEU A 167 -0.20 -8.56 9.33
C LEU A 167 0.82 -7.51 8.90
N MET A 168 0.44 -6.67 7.96
CA MET A 168 1.25 -5.58 7.45
C MET A 168 0.41 -4.32 7.28
N ASP A 169 1.08 -3.18 7.36
CA ASP A 169 0.48 -1.87 7.11
C ASP A 169 0.17 -1.68 5.62
N GLY A 170 -1.01 -1.16 5.32
CA GLY A 170 -1.51 -0.95 3.96
C GLY A 170 -0.90 0.22 3.22
N LEU A 171 -0.06 1.01 3.89
CA LEU A 171 0.61 2.17 3.31
C LEU A 171 1.30 1.88 1.97
N PHE A 172 1.93 0.70 1.91
CA PHE A 172 2.64 0.20 0.74
C PHE A 172 2.67 -1.33 0.78
N LEU A 173 1.99 -1.96 -0.17
CA LEU A 173 1.96 -3.41 -0.34
C LEU A 173 2.29 -3.77 -1.79
N ALA A 174 3.49 -4.28 -2.01
CA ALA A 174 3.91 -4.80 -3.30
C ALA A 174 3.57 -6.28 -3.39
N VAL A 175 2.80 -6.67 -4.40
CA VAL A 175 2.40 -8.07 -4.64
C VAL A 175 3.13 -8.65 -5.85
N ASN A 176 3.63 -9.87 -5.72
CA ASN A 176 4.12 -10.65 -6.86
C ASN A 176 2.92 -11.18 -7.65
N THR A 177 2.71 -10.66 -8.85
CA THR A 177 1.52 -10.98 -9.65
C THR A 177 1.41 -12.46 -10.04
N LYS A 178 2.53 -13.19 -10.08
CA LYS A 178 2.55 -14.62 -10.43
C LYS A 178 1.98 -15.51 -9.34
N THR A 179 2.15 -15.13 -8.07
CA THR A 179 1.78 -15.96 -6.92
C THR A 179 0.49 -15.49 -6.23
N THR A 180 0.11 -14.21 -6.39
CA THR A 180 -0.99 -13.59 -5.63
C THR A 180 -2.31 -13.47 -6.40
N LYS A 181 -2.45 -14.09 -7.59
CA LYS A 181 -3.68 -13.99 -8.42
C LYS A 181 -4.97 -14.40 -7.71
N ALA A 182 -4.89 -15.36 -6.79
CA ALA A 182 -6.03 -15.89 -6.08
C ALA A 182 -6.50 -15.03 -4.90
N VAL A 183 -5.65 -14.11 -4.41
CA VAL A 183 -6.01 -13.24 -3.27
C VAL A 183 -7.00 -12.18 -3.74
N ASN A 184 -8.05 -11.96 -2.95
CA ASN A 184 -8.98 -10.86 -3.14
C ASN A 184 -8.86 -9.88 -1.99
N TRP A 185 -9.08 -8.61 -2.29
CA TRP A 185 -9.33 -7.59 -1.29
C TRP A 185 -10.79 -7.71 -0.82
N ASP A 186 -11.01 -7.53 0.49
CA ASP A 186 -12.36 -7.51 1.03
C ASP A 186 -13.08 -6.21 0.62
N GLU A 187 -14.29 -6.35 0.06
CA GLU A 187 -15.09 -5.22 -0.46
C GLU A 187 -16.10 -4.68 0.56
N ASN A 188 -16.21 -5.33 1.73
CA ASN A 188 -17.17 -4.95 2.79
C ASN A 188 -16.64 -3.81 3.67
N VAL A 189 -15.34 -3.51 3.58
CA VAL A 189 -14.72 -2.38 4.29
C VAL A 189 -14.31 -1.29 3.31
N LYS A 190 -14.32 -0.02 3.78
CA LYS A 190 -13.93 1.11 2.92
C LYS A 190 -12.44 1.38 3.00
N PHE A 191 -12.04 2.20 3.96
CA PHE A 191 -10.65 2.65 4.10
C PHE A 191 -9.90 1.93 5.24
N HIS A 192 -10.58 1.53 6.29
CA HIS A 192 -9.94 0.91 7.45
C HIS A 192 -9.96 -0.62 7.37
N HIS A 193 -8.92 -1.27 7.85
CA HIS A 193 -8.77 -2.74 7.96
C HIS A 193 -8.73 -3.51 6.62
N TYR A 194 -8.77 -2.84 5.47
CA TYR A 194 -8.67 -3.48 4.16
C TYR A 194 -7.35 -4.25 4.02
N ASP A 195 -6.27 -3.68 4.56
CA ASP A 195 -4.92 -4.23 4.58
C ASP A 195 -4.80 -5.45 5.49
N LEU A 196 -5.39 -5.38 6.68
CA LEU A 196 -5.39 -6.51 7.63
C LEU A 196 -6.19 -7.68 7.07
N LEU A 197 -7.37 -7.43 6.50
CA LEU A 197 -8.19 -8.46 5.86
C LEU A 197 -7.45 -9.10 4.67
N PHE A 198 -6.78 -8.28 3.84
CA PHE A 198 -5.97 -8.78 2.75
C PHE A 198 -4.82 -9.67 3.24
N CYS A 199 -4.14 -9.28 4.31
CA CYS A 199 -3.10 -10.11 4.91
C CYS A 199 -3.65 -11.45 5.42
N LEU A 200 -4.82 -11.47 6.07
CA LEU A 200 -5.46 -12.71 6.51
C LEU A 200 -5.84 -13.59 5.33
N GLU A 201 -6.43 -13.05 4.26
CA GLU A 201 -6.73 -13.80 3.05
C GLU A 201 -5.49 -14.40 2.39
N ALA A 202 -4.40 -13.61 2.30
CA ALA A 202 -3.14 -14.09 1.76
C ALA A 202 -2.55 -15.23 2.62
N ASN A 203 -2.64 -15.11 3.95
CA ASN A 203 -2.18 -16.17 4.87
C ASN A 203 -3.00 -17.46 4.72
N LYS A 204 -4.34 -17.41 4.54
CA LYS A 204 -5.18 -18.58 4.26
C LYS A 204 -4.69 -19.33 3.03
N LEU A 205 -4.23 -18.62 2.02
CA LEU A 205 -3.65 -19.17 0.81
C LEU A 205 -2.17 -19.58 0.98
N LYS A 206 -1.64 -19.53 2.22
CA LYS A 206 -0.25 -19.88 2.57
C LYS A 206 0.81 -19.02 1.88
N LEU A 207 0.43 -17.83 1.45
CA LEU A 207 1.38 -16.88 0.89
C LEU A 207 2.30 -16.32 1.98
N LYS A 208 3.49 -15.94 1.59
CA LYS A 208 4.50 -15.39 2.49
C LYS A 208 4.48 -13.86 2.39
N LEU A 209 4.21 -13.21 3.51
CA LEU A 209 4.28 -11.77 3.65
C LEU A 209 5.56 -11.40 4.42
N GLY A 210 6.19 -10.29 4.06
CA GLY A 210 7.37 -9.82 4.80
C GLY A 210 7.77 -8.39 4.44
N THR A 211 8.68 -7.82 5.22
CA THR A 211 9.10 -6.43 5.04
C THR A 211 10.35 -6.30 4.18
N THR A 212 10.47 -5.18 3.48
CA THR A 212 11.61 -4.84 2.64
C THR A 212 12.05 -3.39 2.87
N PRO A 213 13.37 -3.08 2.86
CA PRO A 213 13.90 -1.76 3.22
C PRO A 213 13.76 -0.73 2.09
N ILE A 214 12.55 -0.53 1.59
CA ILE A 214 12.24 0.53 0.64
C ILE A 214 12.04 1.83 1.42
N TYR A 215 12.68 2.90 0.96
CA TYR A 215 12.58 4.21 1.58
C TYR A 215 11.32 4.94 1.14
N VAL A 216 10.40 5.13 2.09
CA VAL A 216 9.13 5.81 1.89
C VAL A 216 8.88 6.77 3.05
N THR A 217 8.47 8.00 2.73
CA THR A 217 8.03 8.99 3.72
C THR A 217 6.53 9.22 3.61
N HIS A 218 5.81 9.04 4.70
CA HIS A 218 4.36 9.19 4.79
C HIS A 218 3.99 10.60 5.25
N GLU A 219 3.28 11.35 4.43
CA GLU A 219 2.78 12.70 4.76
C GLU A 219 1.38 12.62 5.40
N SER A 220 1.29 11.91 6.52
CA SER A 220 0.03 11.79 7.25
C SER A 220 0.17 12.26 8.69
N PRO A 221 -0.80 13.01 9.22
CA PRO A 221 -0.82 13.41 10.63
C PRO A 221 -1.14 12.24 11.58
N GLY A 222 -1.28 11.02 11.05
CA GLY A 222 -1.70 9.85 11.81
C GLY A 222 -3.20 9.83 12.10
N LEU A 223 -3.64 8.79 12.81
CA LEU A 223 -5.04 8.63 13.23
C LEU A 223 -5.44 9.70 14.25
N LYS A 224 -6.41 10.55 13.91
CA LYS A 224 -6.99 11.57 14.81
C LYS A 224 -8.21 11.04 15.57
N GLY A 225 -8.13 9.80 16.07
CA GLY A 225 -9.24 9.14 16.76
C GLY A 225 -9.99 8.15 15.86
N PHE A 226 -11.02 7.50 16.43
CA PHE A 226 -11.77 6.45 15.78
C PHE A 226 -13.11 6.97 15.28
N SER A 227 -13.24 7.19 13.97
CA SER A 227 -14.48 7.56 13.30
C SER A 227 -15.52 6.43 13.40
N ASP A 228 -16.79 6.75 13.10
CA ASP A 228 -17.83 5.71 13.05
C ASP A 228 -17.58 4.70 11.92
N GLU A 229 -16.95 5.14 10.83
CA GLU A 229 -16.49 4.23 9.77
C GLU A 229 -15.42 3.26 10.28
N PHE A 230 -14.44 3.76 11.04
CA PHE A 230 -13.45 2.91 11.70
C PHE A 230 -14.10 1.88 12.61
N LYS A 231 -15.03 2.30 13.50
CA LYS A 231 -15.71 1.40 14.45
C LYS A 231 -16.52 0.31 13.76
N LYS A 232 -17.22 0.65 12.67
CA LYS A 232 -17.94 -0.33 11.84
C LYS A 232 -17.01 -1.34 11.20
N SER A 233 -15.91 -0.86 10.62
CA SER A 233 -14.89 -1.71 10.02
C SER A 233 -14.18 -2.59 11.05
N ASP A 234 -13.89 -2.06 12.24
CA ASP A 234 -13.29 -2.81 13.37
C ASP A 234 -14.23 -3.94 13.85
N ALA A 235 -15.52 -3.67 13.96
CA ALA A 235 -16.50 -4.70 14.33
C ALA A 235 -16.59 -5.81 13.27
N TYR A 236 -16.60 -5.44 11.99
CA TYR A 236 -16.57 -6.40 10.88
C TYR A 236 -15.29 -7.23 10.90
N PHE A 237 -14.13 -6.59 11.03
CA PHE A 237 -12.84 -7.28 11.11
C PHE A 237 -12.79 -8.28 12.27
N LYS A 238 -13.27 -7.90 13.46
CA LYS A 238 -13.29 -8.76 14.64
C LYS A 238 -14.16 -10.00 14.43
N GLU A 239 -15.30 -9.84 13.80
CA GLU A 239 -16.17 -11.00 13.48
C GLU A 239 -15.51 -11.92 12.46
N TYR A 240 -14.89 -11.33 11.43
CA TYR A 240 -14.11 -12.08 10.46
C TYR A 240 -12.95 -12.84 11.12
N PHE A 241 -12.19 -12.17 12.00
CA PHE A 241 -11.03 -12.76 12.68
C PHE A 241 -11.40 -13.91 13.62
N LYS A 242 -12.58 -13.91 14.27
CA LYS A 242 -13.03 -15.02 15.09
C LYS A 242 -13.21 -16.33 14.30
N ASN A 243 -13.46 -16.21 13.00
CA ASN A 243 -13.67 -17.33 12.09
C ASN A 243 -12.42 -17.66 11.26
N TYR A 244 -11.31 -16.96 11.52
CA TYR A 244 -10.02 -17.14 10.87
C TYR A 244 -9.23 -18.28 11.50
#